data_a5c5fce97297d03cebcc176441e89174
#
_entry.id   a5c5fce97297d03cebcc176441e89174
#
_cell.length_a   1.000
_cell.length_b   1.000
_cell.length_c   1.000
_cell.angle_alpha   90.00
_cell.angle_beta   90.00
_cell.angle_gamma   90.00
#
_symmetry.space_group_name_H-M   'P 1'
#
loop_
_entity.id
_entity.type
_entity.pdbx_description
1 polymer ?
#
loop_
_entity_poly.entity_id
_entity_poly.type
_entity_poly.pdbx_seq_one_letter_code
_entity_poly.pdbx_strand_id
1 'polypeptide(L)'
;MGSINHKHLPIDLSHHINVKSKARHPSPLKDIIRFMGKKGMISLAGGLPHPSLFPVERAIFECQPPHIEPSIETGLVSLDLGRGANSGKLDLTEFLQYGSGAGNQKLLSLARELTERMHAPPCEHEYLLHPGNTNAWSKVVGLLCENNDYVIVDEFTYPSAQALWIPLAIKATPVSADEQGMSATGLRKMLTTWDETSMGQRRPRLLYLVPVGSNPTGVTISAQRRREIYAVCVEFDIILVEDDPYYCLQFPKSTIKEQTFTPVSSNKFLESLIPSFLSWILKDVSSVLSLRLGFFVANSVFTERLLRVTEVETQDPAGLSQALTLALFQNWGTDGYLTWLQSLQFQYRTRRDWLITAFKDSFTVVPATKSPVPKAQGNVACISDSNGRLLPVFSYIEPEAGMFVWSKFYFHGVRRFTELRDGKVEDPEQAFAIELWEAMAGELVLLTPGSYYHAWQGLDKTSTAARGADPESAFFRFSFASPSKEQIEEGVRRVRNVVGQFWDVSV
;
A
#
# COMPACT_ATOMS: atom_id res chain seq x y z
N MET A 1 28.63 6.52 -27.68
CA MET A 1 28.20 7.83 -27.16
C MET A 1 26.80 7.65 -26.64
N GLY A 2 26.64 7.46 -25.31
CA GLY A 2 25.31 7.35 -24.71
C GLY A 2 24.64 8.72 -24.75
N SER A 3 23.42 8.78 -25.25
CA SER A 3 22.60 9.98 -25.15
C SER A 3 22.40 10.31 -23.66
N ILE A 4 22.88 11.45 -23.25
CA ILE A 4 22.54 12.00 -21.93
C ILE A 4 21.04 12.27 -21.99
N ASN A 5 20.25 11.38 -21.42
CA ASN A 5 18.80 11.59 -21.25
C ASN A 5 18.66 12.76 -20.27
N HIS A 6 18.47 13.97 -20.76
CA HIS A 6 18.15 15.13 -19.93
C HIS A 6 16.75 14.92 -19.37
N LYS A 7 16.66 14.66 -18.06
CA LYS A 7 15.37 14.64 -17.35
C LYS A 7 14.71 16.02 -17.42
N HIS A 8 13.39 16.02 -17.56
CA HIS A 8 12.64 17.26 -17.54
C HIS A 8 12.66 17.88 -16.14
N LEU A 9 12.71 19.21 -16.08
CA LEU A 9 12.58 19.93 -14.81
C LEU A 9 11.17 19.74 -14.24
N PRO A 10 11.04 19.67 -12.91
CA PRO A 10 9.73 19.58 -12.27
C PRO A 10 8.94 20.88 -12.51
N ILE A 11 7.63 20.73 -12.71
CA ILE A 11 6.72 21.88 -12.83
C ILE A 11 6.39 22.45 -11.45
N ASP A 12 5.95 23.72 -11.41
CA ASP A 12 5.45 24.34 -10.18
C ASP A 12 4.04 23.86 -9.86
N LEU A 13 3.91 23.17 -8.74
CA LEU A 13 2.67 22.62 -8.18
C LEU A 13 2.29 23.28 -6.83
N SER A 14 2.88 24.45 -6.53
CA SER A 14 2.69 25.14 -5.26
C SER A 14 1.25 25.53 -4.98
N HIS A 15 0.41 25.65 -6.01
CA HIS A 15 -1.02 25.94 -5.88
C HIS A 15 -1.82 24.83 -5.20
N HIS A 16 -1.32 23.59 -5.18
CA HIS A 16 -1.92 22.48 -4.45
C HIS A 16 -1.64 22.49 -2.95
N ILE A 17 -0.59 23.17 -2.52
CA ILE A 17 -0.22 23.25 -1.10
C ILE A 17 -1.28 24.04 -0.34
N ASN A 18 -1.78 23.47 0.77
CA ASN A 18 -2.78 24.10 1.60
C ASN A 18 -2.24 25.33 2.37
N VAL A 19 -3.14 26.13 2.92
CA VAL A 19 -2.80 27.39 3.60
C VAL A 19 -1.87 27.17 4.78
N LYS A 20 -2.15 26.15 5.61
CA LYS A 20 -1.32 25.78 6.78
C LYS A 20 0.12 25.45 6.37
N SER A 21 0.30 24.70 5.31
CA SER A 21 1.62 24.23 4.87
C SER A 21 2.39 25.33 4.13
N LYS A 22 1.72 26.24 3.43
CA LYS A 22 2.35 27.46 2.88
C LYS A 22 2.94 28.34 3.97
N ALA A 23 2.31 28.41 5.13
CA ALA A 23 2.76 29.20 6.26
C ALA A 23 3.92 28.57 7.07
N ARG A 24 4.35 27.35 6.75
CA ARG A 24 5.49 26.70 7.42
C ARG A 24 6.81 27.30 6.97
N HIS A 25 7.66 27.66 7.94
CA HIS A 25 9.01 28.14 7.71
C HIS A 25 10.05 27.17 8.29
N PRO A 26 11.28 27.15 7.75
CA PRO A 26 12.38 26.42 8.37
C PRO A 26 12.59 26.85 9.83
N SER A 27 12.92 25.90 10.70
CA SER A 27 13.36 26.27 12.05
C SER A 27 14.66 27.09 11.98
N PRO A 28 14.78 28.26 12.66
CA PRO A 28 16.01 29.04 12.66
C PRO A 28 17.24 28.24 13.10
N LEU A 29 17.06 27.24 13.96
CA LEU A 29 18.14 26.35 14.40
C LEU A 29 18.75 25.53 13.25
N LYS A 30 17.98 25.26 12.17
CA LYS A 30 18.50 24.56 11.00
C LYS A 30 19.48 25.39 10.17
N ASP A 31 19.46 26.72 10.28
CA ASP A 31 20.46 27.58 9.66
C ASP A 31 21.86 27.33 10.21
N ILE A 32 21.99 26.89 11.45
CA ILE A 32 23.28 26.61 12.09
C ILE A 32 23.94 25.40 11.39
N ILE A 33 23.17 24.41 10.95
CA ILE A 33 23.66 23.16 10.35
C ILE A 33 24.53 23.45 9.11
N ARG A 34 24.21 24.46 8.29
CA ARG A 34 24.99 24.84 7.09
C ARG A 34 26.43 25.23 7.39
N PHE A 35 26.72 25.63 8.65
CA PHE A 35 28.06 26.01 9.08
C PHE A 35 28.80 24.86 9.77
N MET A 36 28.06 23.87 10.37
CA MET A 36 28.67 22.87 11.20
C MET A 36 29.62 21.92 10.42
N GLY A 37 29.37 21.72 9.13
CA GLY A 37 30.23 20.89 8.26
C GLY A 37 31.54 21.53 7.81
N LYS A 38 31.82 22.79 8.14
CA LYS A 38 33.06 23.45 7.74
C LYS A 38 34.23 22.89 8.53
N LYS A 39 35.31 22.57 7.81
CA LYS A 39 36.55 22.04 8.44
C LYS A 39 37.08 23.03 9.49
N GLY A 40 37.35 22.54 10.69
CA GLY A 40 37.83 23.34 11.82
C GLY A 40 36.78 24.16 12.58
N MET A 41 35.49 24.01 12.24
CA MET A 41 34.40 24.67 12.95
C MET A 41 34.25 24.08 14.36
N ILE A 42 34.29 24.98 15.35
CA ILE A 42 33.94 24.66 16.75
C ILE A 42 32.52 25.22 16.99
N SER A 43 31.54 24.32 17.15
CA SER A 43 30.17 24.76 17.38
C SER A 43 29.83 24.79 18.86
N LEU A 44 29.51 25.99 19.36
CA LEU A 44 28.96 26.25 20.70
C LEU A 44 27.46 26.62 20.61
N ALA A 45 26.86 26.46 19.44
CA ALA A 45 25.51 26.93 19.14
C ALA A 45 24.42 25.88 19.29
N GLY A 46 24.73 24.57 19.22
CA GLY A 46 23.77 23.48 19.25
C GLY A 46 23.80 22.74 20.58
N GLY A 47 22.63 22.30 21.06
CA GLY A 47 22.49 21.40 22.22
C GLY A 47 22.67 19.92 21.86
N LEU A 48 23.67 19.60 21.04
CA LEU A 48 23.94 18.22 20.65
C LEU A 48 24.72 17.49 21.75
N PRO A 49 24.27 16.32 22.22
CA PRO A 49 25.01 15.54 23.19
C PRO A 49 26.36 15.07 22.59
N HIS A 50 27.42 15.14 23.38
CA HIS A 50 28.73 14.68 22.92
C HIS A 50 28.71 13.17 22.68
N PRO A 51 29.26 12.64 21.58
CA PRO A 51 29.22 11.21 21.25
C PRO A 51 29.74 10.28 22.34
N SER A 52 30.71 10.71 23.16
CA SER A 52 31.21 9.91 24.29
C SER A 52 30.17 9.61 25.38
N LEU A 53 29.05 10.33 25.37
CA LEU A 53 27.96 10.14 26.32
C LEU A 53 26.90 9.14 25.82
N PHE A 54 27.00 8.65 24.60
CA PHE A 54 26.07 7.65 24.10
C PHE A 54 26.33 6.30 24.79
N PRO A 55 25.30 5.64 25.34
CA PRO A 55 25.46 4.41 26.11
C PRO A 55 25.68 3.16 25.24
N VAL A 56 25.36 3.22 23.96
CA VAL A 56 25.49 2.09 23.03
C VAL A 56 26.83 2.13 22.35
N GLU A 57 27.67 1.12 22.56
CA GLU A 57 28.98 0.98 21.93
C GLU A 57 28.94 0.14 20.66
N ARG A 58 28.13 -0.93 20.65
CA ARG A 58 28.06 -1.89 19.55
C ARG A 58 26.72 -2.58 19.52
N ALA A 59 26.26 -2.89 18.31
CA ALA A 59 25.10 -3.74 18.04
C ALA A 59 25.48 -4.74 16.95
N ILE A 60 25.13 -6.02 17.14
CA ILE A 60 25.33 -7.09 16.16
C ILE A 60 23.96 -7.66 15.81
N PHE A 61 23.67 -7.70 14.52
CA PHE A 61 22.46 -8.32 14.00
C PHE A 61 22.85 -9.46 13.06
N GLU A 62 22.16 -10.57 13.17
CA GLU A 62 22.30 -11.67 12.23
C GLU A 62 21.11 -11.67 11.28
N CYS A 63 21.37 -11.77 10.00
CA CYS A 63 20.35 -11.82 8.96
C CYS A 63 20.62 -12.93 7.95
N GLN A 64 19.58 -13.35 7.27
CA GLN A 64 19.71 -14.27 6.14
C GLN A 64 20.47 -13.59 5.00
N PRO A 65 21.38 -14.29 4.29
CA PRO A 65 21.93 -13.77 3.04
C PRO A 65 20.83 -13.69 1.97
N PRO A 66 20.98 -12.82 0.96
CA PRO A 66 20.04 -12.77 -0.15
C PRO A 66 20.14 -14.08 -0.97
N HIS A 67 19.02 -14.81 -1.05
CA HIS A 67 18.90 -16.02 -1.86
C HIS A 67 17.51 -16.11 -2.46
N ILE A 68 17.37 -16.82 -3.57
CA ILE A 68 16.08 -16.98 -4.25
C ILE A 68 15.27 -18.15 -3.68
N GLU A 69 15.95 -19.24 -3.32
CA GLU A 69 15.30 -20.46 -2.82
C GLU A 69 15.34 -20.52 -1.28
N PRO A 70 14.18 -20.43 -0.59
CA PRO A 70 14.14 -20.47 0.88
C PRO A 70 14.58 -21.79 1.52
N SER A 71 14.65 -22.88 0.72
CA SER A 71 15.04 -24.22 1.18
C SER A 71 16.54 -24.43 1.33
N ILE A 72 17.36 -23.47 0.89
CA ILE A 72 18.81 -23.58 1.02
C ILE A 72 19.19 -23.07 2.42
N GLU A 73 19.70 -23.97 3.26
CA GLU A 73 20.35 -23.58 4.52
C GLU A 73 21.64 -22.81 4.19
N THR A 74 21.55 -21.50 4.29
CA THR A 74 22.68 -20.59 4.18
C THR A 74 23.07 -20.12 5.57
N GLY A 75 24.35 -20.04 5.87
CA GLY A 75 24.80 -19.45 7.13
C GLY A 75 24.32 -18.00 7.29
N LEU A 76 24.11 -17.57 8.53
CA LEU A 76 23.70 -16.19 8.80
C LEU A 76 24.84 -15.21 8.48
N VAL A 77 24.47 -14.03 8.05
CA VAL A 77 25.38 -12.90 7.82
C VAL A 77 25.29 -11.96 9.03
N SER A 78 26.43 -11.65 9.61
CA SER A 78 26.53 -10.73 10.75
C SER A 78 26.69 -9.29 10.26
N LEU A 79 25.80 -8.43 10.73
CA LEU A 79 25.86 -6.98 10.56
C LEU A 79 26.37 -6.37 11.86
N ASP A 80 27.60 -5.89 11.83
CA ASP A 80 28.28 -5.33 12.99
C ASP A 80 28.30 -3.80 12.88
N LEU A 81 27.60 -3.16 13.82
CA LEU A 81 27.49 -1.71 13.93
C LEU A 81 28.23 -1.27 15.22
N GLY A 82 29.37 -0.65 15.06
CA GLY A 82 30.18 -0.16 16.16
C GLY A 82 30.28 1.36 16.16
N ARG A 83 30.82 1.91 17.24
CA ARG A 83 31.03 3.33 17.44
C ARG A 83 32.52 3.72 17.42
N GLY A 84 32.84 4.82 16.73
CA GLY A 84 34.20 5.37 16.69
C GLY A 84 35.21 4.38 16.10
N ALA A 85 36.31 4.11 16.81
CA ALA A 85 37.40 3.22 16.35
C ALA A 85 36.93 1.75 16.13
N ASN A 86 35.79 1.35 16.69
CA ASN A 86 35.18 0.02 16.56
C ASN A 86 34.10 -0.02 15.47
N SER A 87 33.99 1.02 14.66
CA SER A 87 32.85 1.22 13.76
C SER A 87 32.84 0.33 12.50
N GLY A 88 33.85 -0.48 12.23
CA GLY A 88 33.82 -1.30 11.02
C GLY A 88 33.49 -0.47 9.76
N LYS A 89 32.44 -0.90 9.00
CA LYS A 89 31.97 -0.21 7.79
C LYS A 89 30.99 0.94 8.06
N LEU A 90 30.35 0.94 9.24
CA LEU A 90 29.29 1.90 9.60
C LEU A 90 29.51 2.42 11.02
N ASP A 91 29.69 3.73 11.15
CA ASP A 91 29.81 4.38 12.46
C ASP A 91 28.41 4.65 13.04
N LEU A 92 28.05 3.90 14.11
CA LEU A 92 26.80 4.03 14.82
C LEU A 92 26.60 5.42 15.45
N THR A 93 27.69 6.16 15.69
CA THR A 93 27.65 7.53 16.22
C THR A 93 26.81 8.47 15.35
N GLU A 94 26.89 8.33 14.02
CA GLU A 94 26.12 9.11 13.05
C GLU A 94 24.61 8.94 13.27
N PHE A 95 24.17 7.74 13.67
CA PHE A 95 22.76 7.37 13.81
C PHE A 95 22.22 7.51 15.24
N LEU A 96 23.08 7.71 16.23
CA LEU A 96 22.70 8.00 17.60
C LEU A 96 22.58 9.50 17.87
N GLN A 97 23.04 10.33 16.95
CA GLN A 97 22.92 11.78 16.99
C GLN A 97 21.67 12.22 16.22
N TYR A 98 21.23 13.46 16.49
CA TYR A 98 20.23 14.11 15.64
C TYR A 98 20.71 14.19 14.19
N GLY A 99 19.87 13.67 13.30
CA GLY A 99 20.14 13.64 11.87
C GLY A 99 19.51 14.78 11.07
N SER A 100 19.60 14.63 9.76
CA SER A 100 18.84 15.47 8.83
C SER A 100 17.38 15.03 8.81
N GLY A 101 16.45 15.98 8.84
CA GLY A 101 15.02 15.67 8.66
C GLY A 101 14.70 14.94 7.35
N ALA A 102 15.58 15.07 6.35
CA ALA A 102 15.48 14.31 5.10
C ALA A 102 15.86 12.83 5.26
N GLY A 103 16.59 12.48 6.32
CA GLY A 103 17.19 11.16 6.52
C GLY A 103 18.65 11.09 6.09
N ASN A 104 19.25 9.90 6.26
CA ASN A 104 20.66 9.66 5.95
C ASN A 104 20.93 9.71 4.44
N GLN A 105 21.97 10.46 4.04
CA GLN A 105 22.30 10.73 2.63
C GLN A 105 22.63 9.46 1.83
N LYS A 106 23.28 8.47 2.45
CA LYS A 106 23.58 7.20 1.78
C LYS A 106 22.30 6.40 1.49
N LEU A 107 21.33 6.41 2.41
CA LEU A 107 20.02 5.79 2.19
C LEU A 107 19.21 6.54 1.13
N LEU A 108 19.24 7.86 1.09
CA LEU A 108 18.62 8.66 0.02
C LEU A 108 19.24 8.35 -1.34
N SER A 109 20.56 8.15 -1.41
CA SER A 109 21.24 7.74 -2.65
C SER A 109 20.79 6.34 -3.09
N LEU A 110 20.64 5.41 -2.15
CA LEU A 110 20.10 4.07 -2.44
C LEU A 110 18.65 4.11 -2.89
N ALA A 111 17.80 4.93 -2.26
CA ALA A 111 16.42 5.13 -2.69
C ALA A 111 16.35 5.66 -4.12
N ARG A 112 17.24 6.59 -4.47
CA ARG A 112 17.38 7.10 -5.84
C ARG A 112 17.80 6.00 -6.80
N GLU A 113 18.85 5.23 -6.48
CA GLU A 113 19.33 4.13 -7.30
C GLU A 113 18.24 3.08 -7.55
N LEU A 114 17.53 2.66 -6.51
CA LEU A 114 16.42 1.72 -6.63
C LEU A 114 15.29 2.26 -7.52
N THR A 115 14.94 3.54 -7.35
CA THR A 115 13.89 4.18 -8.15
C THR A 115 14.31 4.26 -9.62
N GLU A 116 15.54 4.64 -9.91
CA GLU A 116 16.06 4.68 -11.28
C GLU A 116 16.07 3.30 -11.93
N ARG A 117 16.49 2.27 -11.20
CA ARG A 117 16.54 0.89 -11.72
C ARG A 117 15.16 0.29 -11.95
N MET A 118 14.18 0.61 -11.08
CA MET A 118 12.85 0.01 -11.15
C MET A 118 11.86 0.81 -12.01
N HIS A 119 12.00 2.13 -12.07
CA HIS A 119 11.00 3.01 -12.67
C HIS A 119 11.54 3.94 -13.75
N ALA A 120 12.85 4.24 -13.78
CA ALA A 120 13.46 5.18 -14.71
C ALA A 120 12.62 6.46 -14.93
N PRO A 121 12.34 7.24 -13.87
CA PRO A 121 11.40 8.37 -13.94
C PRO A 121 11.90 9.42 -14.94
N PRO A 122 11.01 9.96 -15.81
CA PRO A 122 11.38 10.88 -16.88
C PRO A 122 11.70 12.31 -16.40
N CYS A 123 11.27 12.65 -15.18
CA CYS A 123 11.48 13.95 -14.57
C CYS A 123 12.44 13.85 -13.37
N GLU A 124 13.02 14.98 -12.99
CA GLU A 124 13.76 15.08 -11.75
C GLU A 124 12.79 14.94 -10.55
N HIS A 125 13.22 14.19 -9.55
CA HIS A 125 12.50 13.95 -8.31
C HIS A 125 13.42 14.12 -7.11
N GLU A 126 12.80 14.49 -6.00
CA GLU A 126 13.44 14.54 -4.70
C GLU A 126 13.02 13.35 -3.83
N TYR A 127 13.88 13.03 -2.87
CA TYR A 127 13.70 11.89 -1.98
C TYR A 127 13.74 12.35 -0.53
N LEU A 128 12.86 11.77 0.30
CA LEU A 128 12.77 12.05 1.73
C LEU A 128 12.41 10.75 2.45
N LEU A 129 13.17 10.38 3.48
CA LEU A 129 12.84 9.22 4.30
C LEU A 129 11.66 9.53 5.23
N HIS A 130 10.90 8.48 5.56
CA HIS A 130 9.76 8.57 6.49
C HIS A 130 9.61 7.29 7.32
N PRO A 131 8.97 7.34 8.51
CA PRO A 131 8.77 6.18 9.37
C PRO A 131 7.57 5.31 8.97
N GLY A 132 7.47 4.94 7.68
CA GLY A 132 6.44 4.08 7.10
C GLY A 132 5.28 4.83 6.43
N ASN A 133 4.62 4.17 5.47
CA ASN A 133 3.64 4.78 4.56
C ASN A 133 2.45 5.43 5.26
N THR A 134 2.00 4.91 6.40
CA THR A 134 0.92 5.54 7.19
C THR A 134 1.29 6.94 7.68
N ASN A 135 2.54 7.13 8.18
CA ASN A 135 3.01 8.46 8.56
C ASN A 135 3.21 9.36 7.33
N ALA A 136 3.75 8.81 6.26
CA ALA A 136 3.90 9.52 5.00
C ALA A 136 2.56 10.04 4.48
N TRP A 137 1.53 9.18 4.46
CA TRP A 137 0.20 9.56 4.03
C TRP A 137 -0.43 10.64 4.93
N SER A 138 -0.26 10.54 6.26
CA SER A 138 -0.69 11.60 7.19
C SER A 138 -0.08 12.97 6.84
N LYS A 139 1.22 12.99 6.51
CA LYS A 139 1.91 14.23 6.10
C LYS A 139 1.38 14.76 4.77
N VAL A 140 1.08 13.88 3.81
CA VAL A 140 0.50 14.26 2.51
C VAL A 140 -0.88 14.89 2.68
N VAL A 141 -1.76 14.25 3.45
CA VAL A 141 -3.08 14.82 3.77
C VAL A 141 -2.95 16.18 4.44
N GLY A 142 -2.06 16.28 5.45
CA GLY A 142 -1.78 17.54 6.14
C GLY A 142 -1.13 18.62 5.27
N LEU A 143 -0.57 18.25 4.12
CA LEU A 143 0.06 19.17 3.16
C LEU A 143 -0.91 19.69 2.10
N LEU A 144 -1.79 18.83 1.60
CA LEU A 144 -2.59 19.07 0.39
C LEU A 144 -4.06 19.38 0.70
N CYS A 145 -4.61 18.82 1.78
CA CYS A 145 -6.03 18.97 2.09
C CYS A 145 -6.31 20.11 3.06
N GLU A 146 -7.42 20.76 2.86
CA GLU A 146 -8.07 21.62 3.87
C GLU A 146 -9.16 20.80 4.60
N ASN A 147 -9.66 21.31 5.72
CA ASN A 147 -10.80 20.70 6.39
C ASN A 147 -12.02 20.65 5.46
N ASN A 148 -12.79 19.59 5.54
CA ASN A 148 -13.99 19.34 4.72
C ASN A 148 -13.71 19.08 3.22
N ASP A 149 -12.47 18.99 2.77
CA ASP A 149 -12.15 18.60 1.40
C ASP A 149 -12.65 17.18 1.08
N TYR A 150 -12.58 16.81 -0.20
CA TYR A 150 -12.81 15.47 -0.67
C TYR A 150 -11.52 14.85 -1.20
N VAL A 151 -11.32 13.55 -0.91
CA VAL A 151 -10.22 12.73 -1.44
C VAL A 151 -10.79 11.64 -2.33
N ILE A 152 -10.29 11.53 -3.55
CA ILE A 152 -10.66 10.49 -4.48
C ILE A 152 -9.97 9.18 -4.07
N VAL A 153 -10.72 8.08 -4.02
CA VAL A 153 -10.23 6.77 -3.62
C VAL A 153 -10.89 5.67 -4.45
N ASP A 154 -10.35 4.45 -4.39
CA ASP A 154 -11.08 3.26 -4.85
C ASP A 154 -12.35 3.04 -4.03
N GLU A 155 -13.31 2.32 -4.59
CA GLU A 155 -14.55 1.93 -3.92
C GLU A 155 -14.29 1.28 -2.55
N PHE A 156 -13.24 0.48 -2.47
CA PHE A 156 -12.73 -0.10 -1.23
C PHE A 156 -11.29 0.39 -1.01
N THR A 157 -11.04 0.97 0.15
CA THR A 157 -9.74 1.57 0.45
C THR A 157 -9.24 1.20 1.84
N TYR A 158 -7.94 1.36 2.07
CA TYR A 158 -7.28 0.99 3.31
C TYR A 158 -7.85 1.77 4.52
N PRO A 159 -8.36 1.09 5.56
CA PRO A 159 -9.06 1.75 6.68
C PRO A 159 -8.20 2.78 7.42
N SER A 160 -6.92 2.48 7.64
CA SER A 160 -6.04 3.41 8.35
C SER A 160 -5.73 4.66 7.53
N ALA A 161 -5.80 4.59 6.20
CA ALA A 161 -5.70 5.80 5.38
C ALA A 161 -6.89 6.73 5.62
N GLN A 162 -8.07 6.17 5.81
CA GLN A 162 -9.30 6.93 6.09
C GLN A 162 -9.33 7.51 7.50
N ALA A 163 -8.87 6.76 8.49
CA ALA A 163 -8.83 7.19 9.88
C ALA A 163 -8.04 8.50 10.06
N LEU A 164 -7.12 8.82 9.16
CA LEU A 164 -6.32 10.06 9.20
C LEU A 164 -7.13 11.30 8.83
N TRP A 165 -8.05 11.21 7.91
CA TRP A 165 -8.76 12.37 7.39
C TRP A 165 -10.17 12.57 7.96
N ILE A 166 -10.79 11.52 8.51
CA ILE A 166 -12.12 11.63 9.15
C ILE A 166 -12.18 12.72 10.23
N PRO A 167 -11.18 12.85 11.14
CA PRO A 167 -11.19 13.92 12.15
C PRO A 167 -11.08 15.34 11.57
N LEU A 168 -10.66 15.48 10.32
CA LEU A 168 -10.60 16.75 9.58
C LEU A 168 -11.91 17.02 8.81
N ALA A 169 -12.92 16.19 9.02
CA ALA A 169 -14.19 16.18 8.26
C ALA A 169 -13.99 16.01 6.74
N ILE A 170 -12.84 15.48 6.32
CA ILE A 170 -12.58 15.15 4.93
C ILE A 170 -13.37 13.89 4.58
N LYS A 171 -14.03 13.90 3.41
CA LYS A 171 -14.83 12.80 2.90
C LYS A 171 -14.12 12.10 1.74
N ALA A 172 -14.32 10.81 1.63
CA ALA A 172 -13.91 10.08 0.45
C ALA A 172 -14.91 10.25 -0.69
N THR A 173 -14.39 10.30 -1.92
CA THR A 173 -15.18 10.19 -3.16
C THR A 173 -14.77 8.88 -3.84
N PRO A 174 -15.53 7.80 -3.64
CA PRO A 174 -15.21 6.52 -4.23
C PRO A 174 -15.43 6.52 -5.74
N VAL A 175 -14.51 5.87 -6.45
CA VAL A 175 -14.63 5.58 -7.88
C VAL A 175 -14.75 4.08 -8.04
N SER A 176 -15.72 3.62 -8.84
CA SER A 176 -15.94 2.20 -9.11
C SER A 176 -14.69 1.54 -9.71
N ALA A 177 -14.46 0.30 -9.33
CA ALA A 177 -13.36 -0.52 -9.80
C ALA A 177 -13.86 -1.77 -10.53
N ASP A 178 -13.04 -2.32 -11.41
CA ASP A 178 -13.23 -3.59 -12.10
C ASP A 178 -12.02 -4.51 -11.88
N GLU A 179 -11.91 -5.60 -12.66
CA GLU A 179 -10.78 -6.54 -12.59
C GLU A 179 -9.41 -5.89 -12.83
N GLN A 180 -9.38 -4.68 -13.40
CA GLN A 180 -8.16 -3.90 -13.66
C GLN A 180 -7.99 -2.73 -12.68
N GLY A 181 -8.77 -2.67 -11.60
CA GLY A 181 -8.77 -1.60 -10.60
C GLY A 181 -9.66 -0.43 -10.95
N MET A 182 -9.36 0.74 -10.42
CA MET A 182 -10.16 1.97 -10.59
C MET A 182 -10.52 2.26 -12.04
N SER A 183 -11.78 2.56 -12.30
CA SER A 183 -12.28 2.91 -13.64
C SER A 183 -11.86 4.34 -14.04
N ALA A 184 -11.01 4.48 -15.05
CA ALA A 184 -10.63 5.79 -15.57
C ALA A 184 -11.83 6.57 -16.16
N THR A 185 -12.78 5.88 -16.78
CA THR A 185 -14.02 6.48 -17.27
C THR A 185 -14.94 6.91 -16.12
N GLY A 186 -15.01 6.11 -15.06
CA GLY A 186 -15.70 6.45 -13.82
C GLY A 186 -15.11 7.69 -13.15
N LEU A 187 -13.78 7.73 -13.04
CA LEU A 187 -13.04 8.87 -12.51
C LEU A 187 -13.33 10.16 -13.31
N ARG A 188 -13.22 10.09 -14.65
CA ARG A 188 -13.51 11.22 -15.53
C ARG A 188 -14.96 11.68 -15.38
N LYS A 189 -15.91 10.75 -15.38
CA LYS A 189 -17.33 11.07 -15.20
C LYS A 189 -17.57 11.80 -13.88
N MET A 190 -17.06 11.28 -12.78
CA MET A 190 -17.19 11.89 -11.46
C MET A 190 -16.65 13.32 -11.43
N LEU A 191 -15.43 13.55 -11.96
CA LEU A 191 -14.81 14.88 -12.01
C LEU A 191 -15.55 15.87 -12.91
N THR A 192 -16.08 15.40 -14.05
CA THR A 192 -16.83 16.23 -15.00
C THR A 192 -18.19 16.64 -14.45
N THR A 193 -18.84 15.75 -13.67
CA THR A 193 -20.17 15.99 -13.12
C THR A 193 -20.14 16.61 -11.72
N TRP A 194 -18.97 16.92 -11.18
CA TRP A 194 -18.82 17.52 -9.86
C TRP A 194 -19.42 18.94 -9.85
N ASP A 195 -20.45 19.14 -9.04
CA ASP A 195 -21.07 20.44 -8.83
C ASP A 195 -20.68 20.98 -7.46
N GLU A 196 -19.78 21.97 -7.45
CA GLU A 196 -19.26 22.59 -6.24
C GLU A 196 -20.36 23.24 -5.38
N THR A 197 -21.43 23.72 -6.00
CA THR A 197 -22.56 24.33 -5.27
C THR A 197 -23.35 23.29 -4.50
N SER A 198 -23.73 22.19 -5.15
CA SER A 198 -24.50 21.11 -4.50
C SER A 198 -23.68 20.32 -3.49
N MET A 199 -22.38 20.16 -3.74
CA MET A 199 -21.46 19.46 -2.84
C MET A 199 -21.00 20.35 -1.66
N GLY A 200 -21.18 21.67 -1.75
CA GLY A 200 -20.70 22.65 -0.77
C GLY A 200 -19.18 22.72 -0.64
N GLN A 201 -18.46 22.13 -1.60
CA GLN A 201 -16.98 22.04 -1.60
C GLN A 201 -16.45 22.03 -3.01
N ARG A 202 -15.23 22.53 -3.15
CA ARG A 202 -14.48 22.47 -4.41
C ARG A 202 -14.30 21.03 -4.89
N ARG A 203 -14.07 20.89 -6.20
CA ARG A 203 -13.74 19.60 -6.80
C ARG A 203 -12.48 19.01 -6.12
N PRO A 204 -12.48 17.67 -5.85
CA PRO A 204 -11.31 17.01 -5.28
C PRO A 204 -10.04 17.22 -6.10
N ARG A 205 -8.92 17.40 -5.42
CA ARG A 205 -7.59 17.61 -6.04
C ARG A 205 -6.57 16.54 -5.67
N LEU A 206 -6.99 15.55 -4.91
CA LEU A 206 -6.12 14.48 -4.41
C LEU A 206 -6.75 13.13 -4.70
N LEU A 207 -6.01 12.25 -5.35
CA LEU A 207 -6.33 10.85 -5.57
C LEU A 207 -5.34 9.98 -4.79
N TYR A 208 -5.84 9.14 -3.89
CA TYR A 208 -5.09 8.10 -3.19
C TYR A 208 -5.33 6.74 -3.84
N LEU A 209 -4.25 6.02 -4.15
CA LEU A 209 -4.31 4.77 -4.89
C LEU A 209 -3.27 3.78 -4.39
N VAL A 210 -3.63 2.49 -4.27
CA VAL A 210 -2.71 1.37 -4.06
C VAL A 210 -2.62 0.58 -5.37
N PRO A 211 -1.63 0.87 -6.24
CA PRO A 211 -1.68 0.44 -7.64
C PRO A 211 -1.34 -1.02 -7.88
N VAL A 212 -0.66 -1.69 -6.93
CA VAL A 212 -0.21 -3.08 -7.04
C VAL A 212 -0.70 -3.88 -5.87
N GLY A 213 -1.39 -5.00 -6.13
CA GLY A 213 -1.88 -5.90 -5.09
C GLY A 213 -2.70 -5.19 -4.01
N SER A 214 -3.60 -4.30 -4.43
CA SER A 214 -4.34 -3.36 -3.59
C SER A 214 -4.87 -3.99 -2.30
N ASN A 215 -4.85 -3.23 -1.22
CA ASN A 215 -5.49 -3.58 0.04
C ASN A 215 -6.83 -2.82 0.15
N PRO A 216 -8.00 -3.52 0.03
CA PRO A 216 -8.19 -4.95 0.28
C PRO A 216 -8.25 -5.84 -0.96
N THR A 217 -8.40 -5.29 -2.17
CA THR A 217 -8.93 -5.99 -3.35
C THR A 217 -7.97 -7.01 -3.98
N GLY A 218 -6.67 -6.94 -3.67
CA GLY A 218 -5.64 -7.78 -4.30
C GLY A 218 -5.40 -7.44 -5.78
N VAL A 219 -6.13 -6.49 -6.34
CA VAL A 219 -6.05 -6.12 -7.75
C VAL A 219 -4.76 -5.36 -8.03
N THR A 220 -4.15 -5.65 -9.16
CA THR A 220 -3.03 -4.89 -9.73
C THR A 220 -3.51 -4.13 -10.95
N ILE A 221 -3.39 -2.80 -10.91
CA ILE A 221 -3.83 -1.94 -12.00
C ILE A 221 -2.91 -2.14 -13.21
N SER A 222 -3.50 -2.48 -14.35
CA SER A 222 -2.74 -2.71 -15.58
C SER A 222 -2.02 -1.42 -16.04
N ALA A 223 -0.90 -1.59 -16.76
CA ALA A 223 -0.16 -0.44 -17.30
C ALA A 223 -1.03 0.47 -18.19
N GLN A 224 -1.96 -0.09 -18.95
CA GLN A 224 -2.89 0.68 -19.77
C GLN A 224 -3.85 1.51 -18.89
N ARG A 225 -4.45 0.88 -17.87
CA ARG A 225 -5.38 1.55 -16.97
C ARG A 225 -4.68 2.66 -16.15
N ARG A 226 -3.43 2.46 -15.73
CA ARG A 226 -2.65 3.52 -15.06
C ARG A 226 -2.49 4.74 -15.96
N ARG A 227 -2.17 4.57 -17.27
CA ARG A 227 -2.09 5.69 -18.22
C ARG A 227 -3.39 6.44 -18.33
N GLU A 228 -4.50 5.70 -18.42
CA GLU A 228 -5.84 6.29 -18.52
C GLU A 228 -6.20 7.12 -17.29
N ILE A 229 -6.00 6.57 -16.08
CA ILE A 229 -6.18 7.28 -14.82
C ILE A 229 -5.30 8.52 -14.79
N TYR A 230 -4.06 8.35 -15.16
CA TYR A 230 -3.07 9.40 -15.15
C TYR A 230 -3.44 10.54 -16.10
N ALA A 231 -3.88 10.22 -17.33
CA ALA A 231 -4.34 11.25 -18.28
C ALA A 231 -5.53 12.05 -17.72
N VAL A 232 -6.41 11.41 -16.95
CA VAL A 232 -7.51 12.10 -16.25
C VAL A 232 -6.97 13.00 -15.15
N CYS A 233 -5.98 12.54 -14.36
CA CYS A 233 -5.36 13.35 -13.32
C CYS A 233 -4.71 14.63 -13.90
N VAL A 234 -4.02 14.51 -15.03
CA VAL A 234 -3.43 15.67 -15.74
C VAL A 234 -4.51 16.63 -16.24
N GLU A 235 -5.57 16.10 -16.88
CA GLU A 235 -6.67 16.91 -17.43
C GLU A 235 -7.38 17.74 -16.34
N PHE A 236 -7.55 17.18 -15.16
CA PHE A 236 -8.32 17.81 -14.07
C PHE A 236 -7.45 18.40 -12.97
N ASP A 237 -6.13 18.47 -13.15
CA ASP A 237 -5.16 19.00 -12.17
C ASP A 237 -5.27 18.30 -10.81
N ILE A 238 -5.20 16.96 -10.82
CA ILE A 238 -5.29 16.09 -9.66
C ILE A 238 -3.90 15.59 -9.26
N ILE A 239 -3.52 15.75 -7.99
CA ILE A 239 -2.34 15.09 -7.42
C ILE A 239 -2.65 13.60 -7.21
N LEU A 240 -1.93 12.75 -7.93
CA LEU A 240 -1.98 11.30 -7.72
C LEU A 240 -0.96 10.88 -6.66
N VAL A 241 -1.41 10.20 -5.62
CA VAL A 241 -0.56 9.59 -4.60
C VAL A 241 -0.67 8.08 -4.68
N GLU A 242 0.41 7.44 -5.11
CA GLU A 242 0.54 5.99 -5.12
C GLU A 242 1.14 5.52 -3.79
N ASP A 243 0.35 4.80 -2.98
CA ASP A 243 0.81 4.05 -1.81
C ASP A 243 1.21 2.66 -2.28
N ASP A 244 2.52 2.40 -2.38
CA ASP A 244 3.05 1.27 -3.15
C ASP A 244 3.91 0.31 -2.31
N PRO A 245 3.38 -0.28 -1.22
CA PRO A 245 4.11 -1.22 -0.39
C PRO A 245 4.29 -2.59 -1.06
N TYR A 246 3.50 -2.91 -2.08
CA TYR A 246 3.45 -4.23 -2.72
C TYR A 246 4.07 -4.27 -4.11
N TYR A 247 4.65 -3.18 -4.61
CA TYR A 247 5.27 -3.13 -5.94
C TYR A 247 6.27 -4.27 -6.18
N CYS A 248 7.08 -4.53 -5.17
CA CYS A 248 8.08 -5.58 -5.22
C CYS A 248 7.51 -6.98 -4.90
N LEU A 249 6.22 -7.11 -4.63
CA LEU A 249 5.53 -8.38 -4.37
C LEU A 249 4.63 -8.80 -5.54
N GLN A 250 5.00 -8.46 -6.76
CA GLN A 250 4.35 -8.97 -7.98
C GLN A 250 4.81 -10.39 -8.25
N PHE A 251 3.87 -11.30 -8.55
CA PHE A 251 4.18 -12.71 -8.71
C PHE A 251 4.73 -13.00 -10.11
N PRO A 252 5.83 -13.77 -10.20
CA PRO A 252 6.41 -14.11 -11.48
C PRO A 252 5.48 -15.04 -12.29
N LYS A 253 5.45 -14.81 -13.61
CA LYS A 253 4.65 -15.63 -14.56
C LYS A 253 5.34 -16.92 -14.98
N SER A 254 6.67 -17.06 -14.78
CA SER A 254 7.48 -18.22 -15.15
C SER A 254 8.26 -18.81 -13.96
N THR A 255 8.88 -19.97 -14.14
CA THR A 255 9.70 -20.62 -13.11
C THR A 255 11.02 -19.89 -12.87
N ILE A 256 11.57 -20.01 -11.67
CA ILE A 256 12.76 -19.30 -11.15
C ILE A 256 13.95 -19.26 -12.11
N LYS A 257 14.13 -20.28 -12.98
CA LYS A 257 15.29 -20.43 -13.84
C LYS A 257 15.39 -19.46 -15.03
N GLU A 258 14.33 -18.74 -15.35
CA GLU A 258 14.25 -17.91 -16.58
C GLU A 258 14.09 -16.40 -16.31
N GLN A 259 14.23 -15.96 -15.05
CA GLN A 259 13.94 -14.56 -14.72
C GLN A 259 15.17 -13.70 -14.51
N THR A 260 15.43 -12.85 -15.48
CA THR A 260 15.91 -11.49 -15.18
C THR A 260 14.76 -10.70 -14.55
N PHE A 261 15.02 -10.00 -13.42
CA PHE A 261 14.08 -9.05 -12.83
C PHE A 261 13.73 -8.01 -13.92
N THR A 262 12.62 -8.22 -14.58
CA THR A 262 12.00 -7.20 -15.42
C THR A 262 10.84 -6.64 -14.61
N PRO A 263 11.04 -5.53 -13.90
CA PRO A 263 9.92 -4.81 -13.31
C PRO A 263 8.99 -4.50 -14.48
N VAL A 264 7.71 -4.72 -14.30
CA VAL A 264 6.72 -4.11 -15.21
C VAL A 264 6.85 -2.61 -14.95
N SER A 265 7.81 -1.97 -15.62
CA SER A 265 8.04 -0.55 -15.46
C SER A 265 6.82 0.16 -16.01
N SER A 266 5.95 0.65 -15.14
CA SER A 266 4.93 1.62 -15.48
C SER A 266 5.55 2.85 -16.14
N ASN A 267 6.82 3.08 -15.99
CA ASN A 267 7.52 4.33 -16.31
C ASN A 267 8.16 4.40 -17.70
N LYS A 268 8.45 3.29 -18.41
CA LYS A 268 8.81 3.39 -19.86
C LYS A 268 7.72 4.05 -20.70
N PHE A 269 6.56 4.25 -20.13
CA PHE A 269 5.40 4.87 -20.75
C PHE A 269 5.25 6.36 -20.45
N LEU A 270 5.92 6.85 -19.43
CA LEU A 270 5.89 8.25 -19.06
C LEU A 270 6.76 9.10 -20.00
N GLU A 271 7.68 8.46 -20.74
CA GLU A 271 8.52 9.13 -21.74
C GLU A 271 7.70 9.77 -22.89
N SER A 272 6.49 9.31 -23.13
CA SER A 272 5.64 9.83 -24.24
C SER A 272 4.56 10.82 -23.81
N LEU A 273 4.35 11.02 -22.53
CA LEU A 273 3.30 11.88 -21.99
C LEU A 273 3.90 12.96 -21.07
N ILE A 274 4.13 14.12 -21.63
CA ILE A 274 4.27 15.47 -21.02
C ILE A 274 5.10 15.63 -19.71
N PRO A 275 5.93 16.69 -19.60
CA PRO A 275 6.86 16.95 -18.47
C PRO A 275 6.20 17.28 -17.14
N SER A 276 4.91 17.11 -16.97
CA SER A 276 4.12 17.63 -15.87
C SER A 276 3.59 16.55 -14.94
N PHE A 277 4.48 15.85 -14.22
CA PHE A 277 4.08 14.71 -13.41
C PHE A 277 3.87 14.95 -11.95
N LEU A 278 2.73 14.52 -11.47
CA LEU A 278 2.01 14.66 -10.22
C LEU A 278 1.98 13.34 -9.42
N SER A 279 2.98 12.47 -9.59
CA SER A 279 2.98 11.19 -8.87
C SER A 279 3.85 11.28 -7.62
N TRP A 280 3.27 10.87 -6.49
CA TRP A 280 3.97 10.64 -5.25
C TRP A 280 4.01 9.14 -5.01
N ILE A 281 5.17 8.60 -4.83
CA ILE A 281 5.32 7.19 -4.49
C ILE A 281 5.72 7.11 -3.03
N LEU A 282 4.83 6.51 -2.23
CA LEU A 282 5.12 6.13 -0.85
C LEU A 282 5.64 4.70 -0.89
N LYS A 283 6.96 4.52 -0.73
CA LYS A 283 7.56 3.19 -0.72
C LYS A 283 7.99 2.81 0.68
N ASP A 284 7.53 1.66 1.16
CA ASP A 284 8.19 0.98 2.24
C ASP A 284 9.38 0.18 1.71
N VAL A 285 10.43 0.08 2.50
CA VAL A 285 11.53 -0.86 2.26
C VAL A 285 10.95 -2.25 2.55
N SER A 286 10.43 -2.88 1.53
CA SER A 286 9.37 -3.89 1.55
C SER A 286 9.69 -5.26 2.16
N SER A 287 10.73 -5.43 2.90
CA SER A 287 11.01 -6.74 3.52
C SER A 287 11.15 -6.69 5.03
N VAL A 288 11.18 -5.50 5.61
CA VAL A 288 11.34 -5.32 7.05
C VAL A 288 10.34 -4.26 7.51
N LEU A 289 9.06 -4.53 7.29
CA LEU A 289 7.93 -3.65 7.61
C LEU A 289 7.99 -3.08 9.04
N SER A 290 8.60 -3.85 9.96
CA SER A 290 8.75 -3.46 11.37
C SER A 290 9.86 -2.44 11.61
N LEU A 291 10.80 -2.21 10.69
CA LEU A 291 11.81 -1.17 10.83
C LEU A 291 11.24 0.24 10.69
N ARG A 292 9.99 0.36 10.24
CA ARG A 292 9.31 1.65 10.10
C ARG A 292 10.17 2.65 9.32
N LEU A 293 10.60 2.25 8.14
CA LEU A 293 11.40 3.08 7.24
C LEU A 293 10.90 2.92 5.81
N GLY A 294 10.65 4.03 5.15
CA GLY A 294 10.28 4.14 3.75
C GLY A 294 10.78 5.46 3.18
N PHE A 295 10.42 5.77 1.95
CA PHE A 295 10.83 7.02 1.31
C PHE A 295 9.76 7.56 0.36
N PHE A 296 9.69 8.88 0.30
CA PHE A 296 8.97 9.61 -0.73
C PHE A 296 9.81 9.71 -2.00
N VAL A 297 9.13 9.65 -3.13
CA VAL A 297 9.65 10.10 -4.43
C VAL A 297 8.66 11.15 -4.93
N ALA A 298 9.03 12.41 -4.95
CA ALA A 298 8.09 13.48 -5.24
C ALA A 298 8.75 14.72 -5.88
N ASN A 299 7.90 15.62 -6.35
CA ASN A 299 8.30 16.95 -6.81
C ASN A 299 8.99 17.74 -5.68
N SER A 300 10.03 18.48 -5.99
CA SER A 300 10.83 19.26 -5.04
C SER A 300 10.01 20.25 -4.20
N VAL A 301 8.97 20.84 -4.77
CA VAL A 301 8.05 21.76 -4.07
C VAL A 301 7.36 21.06 -2.89
N PHE A 302 7.02 19.80 -3.05
CA PHE A 302 6.36 19.01 -2.00
C PHE A 302 7.34 18.46 -0.99
N THR A 303 8.48 17.90 -1.44
CA THR A 303 9.48 17.35 -0.52
C THR A 303 10.04 18.42 0.42
N GLU A 304 10.20 19.66 -0.06
CA GLU A 304 10.57 20.77 0.77
C GLU A 304 9.55 21.01 1.90
N ARG A 305 8.26 21.04 1.59
CA ARG A 305 7.20 21.22 2.60
C ARG A 305 7.10 20.03 3.56
N LEU A 306 7.24 18.80 3.06
CA LEU A 306 7.30 17.59 3.88
C LEU A 306 8.49 17.60 4.83
N LEU A 307 9.63 18.11 4.39
CA LEU A 307 10.79 18.29 5.23
C LEU A 307 10.46 19.22 6.41
N ARG A 308 9.79 20.37 6.13
CA ARG A 308 9.36 21.30 7.22
C ARG A 308 8.46 20.62 8.23
N VAL A 309 7.55 19.76 7.77
CA VAL A 309 6.68 18.96 8.67
C VAL A 309 7.51 17.98 9.50
N THR A 310 8.40 17.23 8.86
CA THR A 310 9.24 16.23 9.52
C THR A 310 10.12 16.84 10.61
N GLU A 311 10.72 18.00 10.34
CA GLU A 311 11.60 18.71 11.27
C GLU A 311 10.92 19.17 12.57
N VAL A 312 9.59 19.29 12.58
CA VAL A 312 8.83 19.72 13.78
C VAL A 312 7.98 18.63 14.41
N GLU A 313 7.79 17.50 13.71
CA GLU A 313 7.00 16.36 14.24
C GLU A 313 7.90 15.26 14.80
N THR A 314 8.92 14.85 14.05
CA THR A 314 9.79 13.72 14.42
C THR A 314 11.27 14.06 14.40
N GLN A 315 11.66 15.27 14.00
CA GLN A 315 13.01 15.74 13.69
C GLN A 315 13.62 15.01 12.49
N ASP A 316 13.72 13.69 12.55
CA ASP A 316 14.19 12.77 11.50
C ASP A 316 13.63 11.36 11.73
N PRO A 317 13.73 10.43 10.78
CA PRO A 317 13.43 9.03 11.00
C PRO A 317 14.38 8.40 12.01
N ALA A 318 13.92 7.34 12.72
CA ALA A 318 14.69 6.68 13.78
C ALA A 318 16.08 6.24 13.29
N GLY A 319 17.13 6.72 13.96
CA GLY A 319 18.52 6.49 13.56
C GLY A 319 18.89 5.03 13.52
N LEU A 320 18.48 4.22 14.50
CA LEU A 320 18.79 2.79 14.53
C LEU A 320 18.16 2.03 13.35
N SER A 321 16.92 2.39 12.96
CA SER A 321 16.28 1.83 11.77
C SER A 321 17.06 2.18 10.49
N GLN A 322 17.53 3.41 10.40
CA GLN A 322 18.37 3.84 9.29
C GLN A 322 19.72 3.11 9.27
N ALA A 323 20.39 2.96 10.42
CA ALA A 323 21.65 2.26 10.55
C ALA A 323 21.55 0.79 10.11
N LEU A 324 20.54 0.08 10.61
CA LEU A 324 20.34 -1.34 10.27
C LEU A 324 20.01 -1.51 8.78
N THR A 325 19.13 -0.67 8.24
CA THR A 325 18.81 -0.71 6.80
C THR A 325 20.06 -0.43 5.94
N LEU A 326 20.86 0.56 6.30
CA LEU A 326 22.09 0.86 5.58
C LEU A 326 23.10 -0.28 5.67
N ALA A 327 23.23 -0.92 6.85
CA ALA A 327 24.11 -2.08 7.05
C ALA A 327 23.69 -3.27 6.18
N LEU A 328 22.39 -3.54 6.05
CA LEU A 328 21.85 -4.55 5.12
C LEU A 328 22.28 -4.26 3.69
N PHE A 329 22.05 -3.04 3.21
CA PHE A 329 22.43 -2.65 1.85
C PHE A 329 23.95 -2.65 1.62
N GLN A 330 24.75 -2.26 2.61
CA GLN A 330 26.21 -2.32 2.51
C GLN A 330 26.74 -3.76 2.44
N ASN A 331 26.02 -4.71 3.03
CA ASN A 331 26.36 -6.11 3.00
C ASN A 331 25.87 -6.81 1.72
N TRP A 332 24.60 -6.62 1.38
CA TRP A 332 23.96 -7.29 0.25
C TRP A 332 24.23 -6.60 -1.10
N GLY A 333 24.46 -5.29 -1.08
CA GLY A 333 24.42 -4.46 -2.27
C GLY A 333 22.99 -4.34 -2.83
N THR A 334 22.83 -3.51 -3.83
CA THR A 334 21.54 -3.34 -4.52
C THR A 334 21.08 -4.63 -5.21
N ASP A 335 22.01 -5.39 -5.81
CA ASP A 335 21.69 -6.64 -6.49
C ASP A 335 21.25 -7.73 -5.50
N GLY A 336 21.92 -7.85 -4.35
CA GLY A 336 21.52 -8.76 -3.28
C GLY A 336 20.14 -8.40 -2.73
N TYR A 337 19.86 -7.10 -2.54
CA TYR A 337 18.52 -6.66 -2.13
C TYR A 337 17.44 -7.03 -3.17
N LEU A 338 17.71 -6.86 -4.46
CA LEU A 338 16.78 -7.28 -5.51
C LEU A 338 16.59 -8.80 -5.53
N THR A 339 17.65 -9.58 -5.27
CA THR A 339 17.56 -11.05 -5.11
C THR A 339 16.65 -11.43 -3.93
N TRP A 340 16.79 -10.74 -2.80
CA TRP A 340 15.89 -10.90 -1.65
C TRP A 340 14.44 -10.63 -2.00
N LEU A 341 14.15 -9.55 -2.74
CA LEU A 341 12.80 -9.23 -3.21
C LEU A 341 12.23 -10.31 -4.14
N GLN A 342 13.05 -10.93 -4.99
CA GLN A 342 12.63 -12.07 -5.82
C GLN A 342 12.27 -13.29 -4.98
N SER A 343 13.03 -13.57 -3.92
CA SER A 343 12.68 -14.61 -2.95
C SER A 343 11.31 -14.37 -2.31
N LEU A 344 11.03 -13.12 -1.90
CA LEU A 344 9.72 -12.77 -1.35
C LEU A 344 8.60 -12.95 -2.38
N GLN A 345 8.80 -12.54 -3.63
CA GLN A 345 7.82 -12.74 -4.70
C GLN A 345 7.45 -14.23 -4.86
N PHE A 346 8.47 -15.09 -4.86
CA PHE A 346 8.25 -16.54 -4.94
C PHE A 346 7.50 -17.07 -3.73
N GLN A 347 7.88 -16.68 -2.51
CA GLN A 347 7.23 -17.12 -1.28
C GLN A 347 5.77 -16.67 -1.22
N TYR A 348 5.46 -15.41 -1.56
CA TYR A 348 4.10 -14.91 -1.56
C TYR A 348 3.24 -15.53 -2.67
N ARG A 349 3.82 -15.80 -3.85
CA ARG A 349 3.15 -16.60 -4.89
C ARG A 349 2.80 -17.99 -4.38
N THR A 350 3.74 -18.69 -3.76
CA THR A 350 3.52 -20.02 -3.19
C THR A 350 2.38 -20.02 -2.17
N ARG A 351 2.34 -19.02 -1.29
CA ARG A 351 1.28 -18.86 -0.29
C ARG A 351 -0.08 -18.56 -0.94
N ARG A 352 -0.10 -17.70 -1.95
CA ARG A 352 -1.30 -17.48 -2.78
C ARG A 352 -1.81 -18.79 -3.38
N ASP A 353 -0.90 -19.58 -3.97
CA ASP A 353 -1.25 -20.84 -4.62
C ASP A 353 -1.82 -21.87 -3.61
N TRP A 354 -1.33 -21.89 -2.36
CA TRP A 354 -1.93 -22.70 -1.29
C TRP A 354 -3.39 -22.29 -1.03
N LEU A 355 -3.68 -21.01 -0.92
CA LEU A 355 -5.05 -20.54 -0.68
C LEU A 355 -5.97 -20.84 -1.86
N ILE A 356 -5.52 -20.62 -3.09
CA ILE A 356 -6.31 -20.90 -4.29
C ILE A 356 -6.55 -22.42 -4.44
N THR A 357 -5.57 -23.25 -4.10
CA THR A 357 -5.74 -24.72 -4.07
C THR A 357 -6.75 -25.11 -2.99
N ALA A 358 -6.63 -24.59 -1.78
CA ALA A 358 -7.58 -24.85 -0.71
C ALA A 358 -9.03 -24.46 -1.08
N PHE A 359 -9.23 -23.37 -1.84
CA PHE A 359 -10.54 -23.04 -2.39
C PHE A 359 -11.04 -24.12 -3.35
N LYS A 360 -10.20 -24.63 -4.26
CA LYS A 360 -10.58 -25.68 -5.22
C LYS A 360 -10.85 -27.04 -4.56
N ASP A 361 -10.16 -27.32 -3.46
CA ASP A 361 -10.33 -28.55 -2.68
C ASP A 361 -11.60 -28.52 -1.81
N SER A 362 -12.01 -27.35 -1.34
CA SER A 362 -13.16 -27.17 -0.45
C SER A 362 -14.46 -26.79 -1.17
N PHE A 363 -14.38 -26.22 -2.37
CA PHE A 363 -15.52 -25.72 -3.14
C PHE A 363 -15.44 -26.19 -4.59
N THR A 364 -16.59 -26.30 -5.25
CA THR A 364 -16.64 -26.43 -6.70
C THR A 364 -16.38 -25.05 -7.33
N VAL A 365 -15.19 -24.84 -7.88
CA VAL A 365 -14.80 -23.54 -8.46
C VAL A 365 -15.07 -23.55 -9.97
N VAL A 366 -15.83 -22.57 -10.42
CA VAL A 366 -16.15 -22.36 -11.84
C VAL A 366 -15.76 -20.95 -12.30
N PRO A 367 -15.33 -20.75 -13.55
CA PRO A 367 -15.13 -19.39 -14.08
C PRO A 367 -16.41 -18.56 -14.00
N ALA A 368 -16.31 -17.27 -13.72
CA ALA A 368 -17.45 -16.35 -13.63
C ALA A 368 -18.33 -16.37 -14.89
N THR A 369 -17.72 -16.56 -16.07
CA THR A 369 -18.42 -16.69 -17.37
C THR A 369 -19.34 -17.91 -17.46
N LYS A 370 -19.16 -18.92 -16.60
CA LYS A 370 -19.99 -20.14 -16.52
C LYS A 370 -20.88 -20.17 -15.28
N SER A 371 -20.82 -19.13 -14.45
CA SER A 371 -21.60 -19.01 -13.22
C SER A 371 -22.99 -18.43 -13.50
N PRO A 372 -24.02 -18.81 -12.73
CA PRO A 372 -25.33 -18.19 -12.81
C PRO A 372 -25.37 -16.78 -12.17
N VAL A 373 -24.29 -16.33 -11.54
CA VAL A 373 -24.23 -15.04 -10.86
C VAL A 373 -23.99 -13.92 -11.87
N PRO A 374 -24.93 -12.99 -12.06
CA PRO A 374 -24.75 -11.87 -12.97
C PRO A 374 -23.58 -10.99 -12.54
N LYS A 375 -22.73 -10.56 -13.49
CA LYS A 375 -21.58 -9.67 -13.27
C LYS A 375 -20.54 -10.20 -12.27
N ALA A 376 -20.53 -11.51 -11.96
CA ALA A 376 -19.43 -12.08 -11.19
C ALA A 376 -18.10 -11.88 -11.94
N GLN A 377 -17.01 -11.70 -11.18
CA GLN A 377 -15.67 -11.52 -11.73
C GLN A 377 -14.77 -12.69 -11.32
N GLY A 378 -13.78 -13.01 -12.16
CA GLY A 378 -12.77 -14.02 -11.89
C GLY A 378 -13.35 -15.44 -11.79
N ASN A 379 -13.30 -16.03 -10.61
CA ASN A 379 -13.78 -17.39 -10.30
C ASN A 379 -14.91 -17.34 -9.26
N VAL A 380 -15.86 -18.29 -9.34
CA VAL A 380 -16.96 -18.43 -8.38
C VAL A 380 -16.82 -19.77 -7.66
N ALA A 381 -16.71 -19.71 -6.34
CA ALA A 381 -16.74 -20.85 -5.45
C ALA A 381 -18.19 -21.21 -5.13
N CYS A 382 -18.57 -22.47 -5.38
CA CYS A 382 -19.92 -22.99 -5.19
C CYS A 382 -19.91 -24.19 -4.24
N ILE A 383 -21.07 -24.45 -3.64
CA ILE A 383 -21.38 -25.70 -2.92
C ILE A 383 -22.52 -26.42 -3.64
N SER A 384 -22.62 -27.74 -3.47
CA SER A 384 -23.72 -28.53 -4.07
C SER A 384 -24.79 -28.79 -3.04
N ASP A 385 -26.06 -28.52 -3.39
CA ASP A 385 -27.19 -28.95 -2.58
C ASP A 385 -27.44 -30.48 -2.71
N SER A 386 -28.42 -31.02 -1.98
CA SER A 386 -28.80 -32.41 -1.99
C SER A 386 -29.26 -32.97 -3.37
N ASN A 387 -29.60 -32.07 -4.29
CA ASN A 387 -30.02 -32.38 -5.65
C ASN A 387 -28.86 -32.24 -6.67
N GLY A 388 -27.66 -31.94 -6.21
CA GLY A 388 -26.49 -31.69 -7.06
C GLY A 388 -26.49 -30.34 -7.76
N ARG A 389 -27.37 -29.38 -7.40
CA ARG A 389 -27.38 -28.04 -7.93
C ARG A 389 -26.26 -27.23 -7.28
N LEU A 390 -25.49 -26.50 -8.09
CA LEU A 390 -24.46 -25.60 -7.61
C LEU A 390 -25.06 -24.29 -7.08
N LEU A 391 -24.81 -24.03 -5.80
CA LEU A 391 -25.16 -22.78 -5.13
C LEU A 391 -23.92 -21.89 -5.05
N PRO A 392 -23.93 -20.69 -5.65
CA PRO A 392 -22.80 -19.75 -5.55
C PRO A 392 -22.64 -19.26 -4.11
N VAL A 393 -21.41 -19.26 -3.61
CA VAL A 393 -21.08 -18.76 -2.28
C VAL A 393 -20.35 -17.44 -2.39
N PHE A 394 -19.22 -17.42 -3.09
CA PHE A 394 -18.46 -16.19 -3.30
C PHE A 394 -17.70 -16.22 -4.64
N SER A 395 -17.41 -15.02 -5.16
CA SER A 395 -16.46 -14.87 -6.28
C SER A 395 -15.19 -14.19 -5.82
N TYR A 396 -14.11 -14.42 -6.55
CA TYR A 396 -12.81 -13.81 -6.31
C TYR A 396 -11.98 -13.70 -7.59
N ILE A 397 -11.11 -12.70 -7.63
CA ILE A 397 -10.06 -12.59 -8.65
C ILE A 397 -8.79 -13.16 -8.05
N GLU A 398 -8.09 -14.00 -8.81
CA GLU A 398 -6.79 -14.53 -8.38
C GLU A 398 -5.75 -13.42 -8.43
N PRO A 399 -5.15 -13.02 -7.27
CA PRO A 399 -4.24 -11.88 -7.25
C PRO A 399 -2.91 -12.19 -7.93
N GLU A 400 -2.38 -11.20 -8.66
CA GLU A 400 -1.05 -11.25 -9.28
C GLU A 400 0.04 -10.58 -8.42
N ALA A 401 -0.32 -10.04 -7.28
CA ALA A 401 0.58 -9.36 -6.34
C ALA A 401 -0.01 -9.24 -4.94
N GLY A 402 0.80 -8.81 -3.98
CA GLY A 402 0.34 -8.47 -2.64
C GLY A 402 0.08 -9.65 -1.74
N MET A 403 -0.93 -9.55 -0.87
CA MET A 403 -1.13 -10.45 0.27
C MET A 403 -2.57 -10.91 0.46
N PHE A 404 -3.49 -10.51 -0.44
CA PHE A 404 -4.93 -10.58 -0.18
C PHE A 404 -5.71 -11.17 -1.34
N VAL A 405 -6.79 -11.89 -0.99
CA VAL A 405 -7.89 -12.24 -1.89
C VAL A 405 -9.14 -11.56 -1.40
N TRP A 406 -9.79 -10.80 -2.26
CA TRP A 406 -11.04 -10.11 -2.01
C TRP A 406 -12.18 -10.92 -2.55
N SER A 407 -13.11 -11.34 -1.70
CA SER A 407 -14.18 -12.25 -2.06
C SER A 407 -15.53 -11.59 -1.84
N LYS A 408 -16.36 -11.57 -2.89
CA LYS A 408 -17.75 -11.12 -2.86
C LYS A 408 -18.65 -12.30 -2.57
N PHE A 409 -19.26 -12.33 -1.40
CA PHE A 409 -20.22 -13.36 -0.98
C PHE A 409 -21.63 -13.00 -1.46
N TYR A 410 -22.40 -14.01 -1.86
CA TYR A 410 -23.73 -13.89 -2.44
C TYR A 410 -24.75 -14.50 -1.50
N PHE A 411 -25.75 -13.74 -1.11
CA PHE A 411 -26.76 -14.13 -0.10
C PHE A 411 -28.09 -14.55 -0.71
N HIS A 412 -28.18 -14.51 -2.04
CA HIS A 412 -29.42 -14.92 -2.74
C HIS A 412 -29.81 -16.35 -2.41
N GLY A 413 -31.04 -16.54 -1.93
CA GLY A 413 -31.57 -17.86 -1.56
C GLY A 413 -31.11 -18.40 -0.19
N VAL A 414 -30.29 -17.63 0.55
CA VAL A 414 -29.92 -17.97 1.93
C VAL A 414 -31.09 -17.65 2.85
N ARG A 415 -31.61 -18.68 3.56
CA ARG A 415 -32.81 -18.56 4.41
C ARG A 415 -32.62 -17.47 5.48
N ARG A 416 -31.53 -17.50 6.21
CA ARG A 416 -31.28 -16.53 7.30
C ARG A 416 -31.21 -15.10 6.79
N PHE A 417 -30.59 -14.86 5.63
CA PHE A 417 -30.58 -13.54 5.00
C PHE A 417 -32.00 -13.09 4.60
N THR A 418 -32.80 -14.01 4.06
CA THR A 418 -34.19 -13.74 3.70
C THR A 418 -35.02 -13.32 4.93
N GLU A 419 -34.83 -14.01 6.06
CA GLU A 419 -35.47 -13.65 7.34
C GLU A 419 -35.14 -12.20 7.80
N LEU A 420 -33.84 -11.81 7.70
CA LEU A 420 -33.41 -10.45 8.06
C LEU A 420 -34.04 -9.40 7.14
N ARG A 421 -34.02 -9.64 5.83
CA ARG A 421 -34.60 -8.75 4.82
C ARG A 421 -36.11 -8.59 5.01
N ASP A 422 -36.83 -9.69 5.12
CA ASP A 422 -38.28 -9.72 5.27
C ASP A 422 -38.74 -9.17 6.65
N GLY A 423 -37.87 -9.33 7.68
CA GLY A 423 -38.00 -8.71 9.00
C GLY A 423 -37.72 -7.21 9.01
N LYS A 424 -37.40 -6.59 7.87
CA LYS A 424 -37.13 -5.16 7.68
C LYS A 424 -35.99 -4.63 8.54
N VAL A 425 -34.93 -5.42 8.68
CA VAL A 425 -33.68 -4.94 9.26
C VAL A 425 -33.15 -3.81 8.38
N GLU A 426 -32.63 -2.73 8.96
CA GLU A 426 -32.22 -1.50 8.25
C GLU A 426 -31.16 -1.74 7.17
N ASP A 427 -30.17 -2.60 7.45
CA ASP A 427 -29.14 -3.03 6.49
C ASP A 427 -28.95 -4.56 6.62
N PRO A 428 -29.82 -5.37 5.96
CA PRO A 428 -29.80 -6.81 6.09
C PRO A 428 -28.49 -7.44 5.54
N GLU A 429 -27.86 -6.83 4.55
CA GLU A 429 -26.57 -7.25 4.01
C GLU A 429 -25.47 -7.16 5.08
N GLN A 430 -25.39 -6.02 5.75
CA GLN A 430 -24.40 -5.80 6.82
C GLN A 430 -24.70 -6.68 8.03
N ALA A 431 -25.96 -6.81 8.42
CA ALA A 431 -26.37 -7.63 9.55
C ALA A 431 -26.00 -9.10 9.32
N PHE A 432 -26.33 -9.64 8.15
CA PHE A 432 -25.99 -11.02 7.80
C PHE A 432 -24.47 -11.23 7.65
N ALA A 433 -23.76 -10.28 7.07
CA ALA A 433 -22.32 -10.35 6.95
C ALA A 433 -21.61 -10.41 8.33
N ILE A 434 -22.14 -9.69 9.33
CA ILE A 434 -21.64 -9.73 10.71
C ILE A 434 -21.94 -11.11 11.33
N GLU A 435 -23.18 -11.63 11.24
CA GLU A 435 -23.53 -12.95 11.74
C GLU A 435 -22.63 -14.06 11.14
N LEU A 436 -22.40 -14.00 9.84
CA LEU A 436 -21.53 -14.95 9.14
C LEU A 436 -20.07 -14.83 9.62
N TRP A 437 -19.57 -13.60 9.81
CA TRP A 437 -18.23 -13.35 10.30
C TRP A 437 -18.03 -13.84 11.74
N GLU A 438 -19.01 -13.61 12.63
CA GLU A 438 -18.99 -14.07 14.01
C GLU A 438 -19.04 -15.61 14.08
N ALA A 439 -19.82 -16.24 13.22
CA ALA A 439 -19.85 -17.70 13.11
C ALA A 439 -18.50 -18.26 12.64
N MET A 440 -17.84 -17.63 11.66
CA MET A 440 -16.49 -18.01 11.25
C MET A 440 -15.49 -17.84 12.40
N ALA A 441 -15.57 -16.75 13.17
CA ALA A 441 -14.73 -16.53 14.34
C ALA A 441 -14.98 -17.58 15.43
N GLY A 442 -16.23 -17.99 15.63
CA GLY A 442 -16.62 -19.10 16.52
C GLY A 442 -15.99 -20.42 16.13
N GLU A 443 -15.85 -20.69 14.84
CA GLU A 443 -15.14 -21.85 14.29
C GLU A 443 -13.62 -21.64 14.17
N LEU A 444 -13.08 -20.62 14.84
CA LEU A 444 -11.65 -20.29 14.91
C LEU A 444 -11.01 -20.00 13.54
N VAL A 445 -11.75 -19.39 12.63
CA VAL A 445 -11.22 -18.80 11.38
C VAL A 445 -11.63 -17.35 11.28
N LEU A 446 -10.67 -16.48 11.03
CA LEU A 446 -10.89 -15.04 11.04
C LEU A 446 -10.61 -14.44 9.66
N LEU A 447 -11.63 -13.90 9.02
CA LEU A 447 -11.54 -13.06 7.84
C LEU A 447 -11.70 -11.58 8.24
N THR A 448 -11.40 -10.66 7.34
CA THR A 448 -11.72 -9.26 7.60
C THR A 448 -12.99 -8.87 6.86
N PRO A 449 -14.02 -8.35 7.55
CA PRO A 449 -15.26 -7.90 6.92
C PRO A 449 -15.02 -6.76 5.91
N GLY A 450 -15.70 -6.82 4.78
CA GLY A 450 -15.59 -5.83 3.72
C GLY A 450 -16.05 -4.44 4.13
N SER A 451 -16.98 -4.37 5.08
CA SER A 451 -17.47 -3.11 5.62
C SER A 451 -16.38 -2.19 6.19
N TYR A 452 -15.28 -2.75 6.68
CA TYR A 452 -14.15 -1.97 7.18
C TYR A 452 -13.43 -1.16 6.10
N TYR A 453 -13.57 -1.55 4.83
CA TYR A 453 -12.87 -0.96 3.69
C TYR A 453 -13.73 0.00 2.86
N HIS A 454 -15.01 0.15 3.21
CA HIS A 454 -15.85 1.13 2.51
C HIS A 454 -15.29 2.54 2.64
N ALA A 455 -15.23 3.24 1.53
CA ALA A 455 -14.83 4.63 1.50
C ALA A 455 -15.79 5.48 2.35
N TRP A 456 -15.24 6.23 3.33
CA TRP A 456 -16.02 7.11 4.21
C TRP A 456 -16.57 8.32 3.47
N GLN A 457 -17.87 8.35 3.24
CA GLN A 457 -18.56 9.41 2.49
C GLN A 457 -19.37 10.36 3.39
N GLY A 458 -19.40 10.11 4.69
CA GLY A 458 -20.23 10.84 5.65
C GLY A 458 -21.21 9.93 6.37
N LEU A 459 -21.92 10.48 7.37
CA LEU A 459 -22.85 9.74 8.23
C LEU A 459 -24.11 9.25 7.51
N ASP A 460 -24.45 9.88 6.40
CA ASP A 460 -25.61 9.55 5.54
C ASP A 460 -25.32 8.42 4.54
N LYS A 461 -24.06 7.95 4.45
CA LYS A 461 -23.61 6.92 3.51
C LYS A 461 -23.04 5.68 4.22
N THR A 462 -23.73 5.20 5.25
CA THR A 462 -23.25 4.10 6.09
C THR A 462 -23.85 2.74 5.74
N SER A 463 -25.10 2.69 5.22
CA SER A 463 -25.74 1.43 4.83
C SER A 463 -25.42 1.02 3.38
N THR A 464 -25.59 -0.27 3.09
CA THR A 464 -25.44 -0.85 1.74
C THR A 464 -26.26 -0.10 0.70
N ALA A 465 -27.54 0.15 0.98
CA ALA A 465 -28.43 0.89 0.09
C ALA A 465 -28.01 2.36 -0.07
N ALA A 466 -27.62 3.04 1.02
CA ALA A 466 -27.21 4.44 0.97
C ALA A 466 -25.94 4.67 0.17
N ARG A 467 -25.04 3.66 0.11
CA ARG A 467 -23.84 3.66 -0.74
C ARG A 467 -24.14 3.30 -2.19
N GLY A 468 -25.32 2.76 -2.49
CA GLY A 468 -25.66 2.23 -3.82
C GLY A 468 -24.87 0.96 -4.15
N ALA A 469 -24.45 0.20 -3.12
CA ALA A 469 -23.76 -1.07 -3.29
C ALA A 469 -24.72 -2.18 -3.76
N ASP A 470 -24.19 -3.24 -4.36
CA ASP A 470 -25.00 -4.35 -4.84
C ASP A 470 -25.76 -5.02 -3.70
N PRO A 471 -27.09 -5.20 -3.81
CA PRO A 471 -27.88 -5.88 -2.81
C PRO A 471 -27.53 -7.38 -2.72
N GLU A 472 -28.00 -8.03 -1.64
CA GLU A 472 -27.85 -9.46 -1.39
C GLU A 472 -26.38 -9.95 -1.47
N SER A 473 -25.43 -9.09 -1.10
CA SER A 473 -24.02 -9.44 -1.12
C SER A 473 -23.20 -8.66 -0.09
N ALA A 474 -22.09 -9.24 0.34
CA ALA A 474 -21.06 -8.55 1.11
C ALA A 474 -19.67 -9.06 0.75
N PHE A 475 -18.65 -8.35 1.20
CA PHE A 475 -17.27 -8.71 0.90
C PHE A 475 -16.54 -9.21 2.14
N PHE A 476 -15.56 -10.11 1.93
CA PHE A 476 -14.60 -10.52 2.93
C PHE A 476 -13.21 -10.59 2.32
N ARG A 477 -12.19 -10.21 3.11
CA ARG A 477 -10.81 -10.29 2.71
C ARG A 477 -10.13 -11.49 3.36
N PHE A 478 -9.58 -12.39 2.55
CA PHE A 478 -8.63 -13.41 2.97
C PHE A 478 -7.22 -12.87 2.90
N SER A 479 -6.36 -13.26 3.85
CA SER A 479 -4.92 -12.98 3.83
C SER A 479 -4.15 -14.30 3.81
N PHE A 480 -3.21 -14.43 2.87
CA PHE A 480 -2.30 -15.58 2.79
C PHE A 480 -0.90 -15.27 3.31
N ALA A 481 -0.69 -14.09 3.91
CA ALA A 481 0.65 -13.61 4.25
C ALA A 481 1.29 -14.35 5.44
N SER A 482 0.52 -14.63 6.48
CA SER A 482 1.05 -15.15 7.75
C SER A 482 0.86 -16.65 7.98
N PRO A 483 -0.29 -17.26 7.67
CA PRO A 483 -0.57 -18.64 8.06
C PRO A 483 0.33 -19.66 7.32
N SER A 484 0.61 -20.82 7.94
CA SER A 484 1.26 -21.94 7.25
C SER A 484 0.32 -22.55 6.19
N LYS A 485 0.82 -23.46 5.35
CA LYS A 485 0.03 -24.16 4.36
C LYS A 485 -1.15 -24.92 5.02
N GLU A 486 -0.85 -25.67 6.07
CA GLU A 486 -1.83 -26.47 6.83
C GLU A 486 -2.88 -25.59 7.48
N GLN A 487 -2.47 -24.40 8.00
CA GLN A 487 -3.40 -23.44 8.57
C GLN A 487 -4.31 -22.80 7.50
N ILE A 488 -3.81 -22.57 6.29
CA ILE A 488 -4.62 -22.09 5.16
C ILE A 488 -5.66 -23.14 4.76
N GLU A 489 -5.24 -24.39 4.57
CA GLU A 489 -6.11 -25.51 4.20
C GLU A 489 -7.22 -25.72 5.25
N GLU A 490 -6.85 -25.76 6.53
CA GLU A 490 -7.78 -25.90 7.64
C GLU A 490 -8.71 -24.67 7.76
N GLY A 491 -8.18 -23.45 7.61
CA GLY A 491 -8.99 -22.24 7.66
C GLY A 491 -10.07 -22.22 6.57
N VAL A 492 -9.71 -22.57 5.34
CA VAL A 492 -10.69 -22.67 4.23
C VAL A 492 -11.73 -23.77 4.48
N ARG A 493 -11.33 -24.90 5.04
CA ARG A 493 -12.25 -25.99 5.42
C ARG A 493 -13.27 -25.50 6.48
N ARG A 494 -12.82 -24.72 7.48
CA ARG A 494 -13.72 -24.12 8.48
C ARG A 494 -14.68 -23.13 7.85
N VAL A 495 -14.22 -22.26 6.94
CA VAL A 495 -15.11 -21.40 6.16
C VAL A 495 -16.16 -22.23 5.41
N ARG A 496 -15.75 -23.34 4.77
CA ARG A 496 -16.66 -24.24 4.05
C ARG A 496 -17.74 -24.83 4.97
N ASN A 497 -17.37 -25.21 6.20
CA ASN A 497 -18.31 -25.77 7.18
C ASN A 497 -19.35 -24.71 7.61
N VAL A 498 -18.92 -23.50 7.96
CA VAL A 498 -19.83 -22.40 8.31
C VAL A 498 -20.76 -22.08 7.15
N VAL A 499 -20.23 -21.97 5.94
CA VAL A 499 -21.04 -21.75 4.75
C VAL A 499 -22.07 -22.87 4.58
N GLY A 500 -21.68 -24.15 4.77
CA GLY A 500 -22.61 -25.29 4.70
C GLY A 500 -23.80 -25.13 5.65
N GLN A 501 -23.57 -24.67 6.87
CA GLN A 501 -24.63 -24.44 7.86
C GLN A 501 -25.60 -23.34 7.41
N PHE A 502 -25.09 -22.19 6.94
CA PHE A 502 -25.95 -21.06 6.55
C PHE A 502 -26.66 -21.26 5.21
N TRP A 503 -26.09 -22.04 4.29
CA TRP A 503 -26.71 -22.39 3.00
C TRP A 503 -27.58 -23.65 3.07
N ASP A 504 -27.79 -24.21 4.27
CA ASP A 504 -28.58 -25.43 4.51
C ASP A 504 -28.08 -26.64 3.66
N VAL A 505 -26.77 -26.80 3.53
CA VAL A 505 -26.13 -27.87 2.77
C VAL A 505 -25.32 -28.76 3.70
N SER A 506 -25.55 -30.07 3.64
CA SER A 506 -24.77 -31.07 4.37
C SER A 506 -23.29 -31.00 3.96
N VAL A 507 -22.39 -30.94 4.94
CA VAL A 507 -20.93 -30.87 4.77
C VAL A 507 -20.33 -32.24 4.62
#